data_873df751a88668f6dbe620e614f84fa4
#
_entry.id   873df751a88668f6dbe620e614f84fa4
#
_cell.length_a   1.000
_cell.length_b   1.000
_cell.length_c   1.000
_cell.angle_alpha   90.00
_cell.angle_beta   90.00
_cell.angle_gamma   90.00
#
_symmetry.space_group_name_H-M   'P 1'
#
loop_
_entity.id
_entity.type
_entity.pdbx_description
1 polymer ?
#
loop_
_entity_poly.entity_id
_entity_poly.type
_entity_poly.pdbx_seq_one_letter_code
_entity_poly.pdbx_strand_id
1 'polypeptide(L)'
;MTTLKTDPGVDLESFVDEVTSLYPPKVAKKRRAHMVVRKDGDPGLAQQIEANTRTVPGIITQRGCCYAGCKGVVIGPYGDMVHIVHGPVGCSFYAWLTRRNQFRARGEAGKNYLSYCFTTDMQDEDIIFGGEKKLAQAIREAAAIFRPEAISVHATCPVGLIGDDIQAVARELSKETGIPVMAFNCEGYKGVSQSAGHHIANNKIFDMALGTREREAGRFSVNVLGEYNIGGDAYEIERVLEKCGIEVVATFSGNSVYEDMCTAHSANLNLVMCHRSINYLAEMMETKFGIPWMKVNFIGMRSMSQSLRKIARYFDDAALTARIESVISEEEARAETALADYMPGLEGKTAMLFVGGSRAHHYMHLMRDLGMEPLVAGFEFAHRDDYEGRRVIPTIRVDADSKNIEELKVTADPERYRPRLDPAYREQLEREGLLSSYEGMWDDMGEGTLVIDDVSHVEIEKLIHRMNPDIICSGIKDKYVIEKFGVPCKQLHNYDYSGPYAGYEGAVNFARDVYAMIHSPAWKLTRSPFDTGPTLTAGLND
;
A
#
# COMPACT_ATOMS: atom_id res chain seq x y z
N MET A 1 24.75 -11.84 -8.82
CA MET A 1 25.02 -10.84 -7.77
C MET A 1 25.77 -9.69 -8.43
N THR A 2 25.08 -8.62 -8.74
CA THR A 2 25.68 -7.43 -9.36
C THR A 2 26.04 -6.50 -8.22
N THR A 3 27.34 -6.26 -8.04
CA THR A 3 27.86 -5.25 -7.12
C THR A 3 27.34 -3.88 -7.55
N LEU A 4 26.72 -3.15 -6.65
CA LEU A 4 26.26 -1.77 -6.85
C LEU A 4 27.43 -0.91 -7.38
N LYS A 5 27.22 -0.28 -8.52
CA LYS A 5 28.07 0.84 -8.96
C LYS A 5 27.59 2.12 -8.27
N THR A 6 27.65 2.18 -6.96
CA THR A 6 27.74 3.49 -6.31
C THR A 6 28.99 4.15 -6.84
N ASP A 7 28.94 5.47 -7.11
CA ASP A 7 30.17 6.24 -7.28
C ASP A 7 31.11 5.75 -6.17
N PRO A 8 32.28 5.15 -6.48
CA PRO A 8 33.11 4.43 -5.47
C PRO A 8 33.62 5.31 -4.33
N GLY A 9 33.10 6.53 -4.18
CA GLY A 9 33.40 7.51 -3.17
C GLY A 9 32.29 7.84 -2.17
N VAL A 10 31.07 7.30 -2.26
CA VAL A 10 30.01 7.65 -1.29
C VAL A 10 30.05 6.69 -0.10
N ASP A 11 30.70 7.11 0.98
CA ASP A 11 30.58 6.44 2.27
C ASP A 11 29.22 6.78 2.91
N LEU A 12 28.27 5.84 2.81
CA LEU A 12 26.92 6.00 3.35
C LEU A 12 26.88 6.04 4.88
N GLU A 13 27.81 5.43 5.56
CA GLU A 13 27.93 5.56 7.04
C GLU A 13 28.30 7.00 7.40
N SER A 14 29.29 7.58 6.72
CA SER A 14 29.65 8.99 6.88
C SER A 14 28.47 9.91 6.54
N PHE A 15 27.69 9.57 5.51
CA PHE A 15 26.47 10.32 5.17
C PHE A 15 25.44 10.27 6.31
N VAL A 16 25.19 9.09 6.89
CA VAL A 16 24.25 8.96 8.01
C VAL A 16 24.71 9.79 9.22
N ASP A 17 26.00 9.83 9.50
CA ASP A 17 26.56 10.64 10.57
C ASP A 17 26.44 12.13 10.27
N GLU A 18 26.70 12.56 9.04
CA GLU A 18 26.52 13.95 8.59
C GLU A 18 25.06 14.40 8.77
N VAL A 19 24.09 13.63 8.26
CA VAL A 19 22.67 13.98 8.35
C VAL A 19 22.18 14.02 9.78
N THR A 20 22.57 13.04 10.59
CA THR A 20 22.14 13.00 11.99
C THR A 20 22.76 14.11 12.82
N SER A 21 23.96 14.59 12.46
CA SER A 21 24.63 15.72 13.15
C SER A 21 23.87 17.05 13.05
N LEU A 22 22.97 17.18 12.08
CA LEU A 22 22.10 18.37 11.92
C LEU A 22 21.08 18.52 13.04
N TYR A 23 20.80 17.44 13.76
CA TYR A 23 19.83 17.42 14.83
C TYR A 23 20.47 17.63 16.22
N PRO A 24 19.69 18.14 17.20
CA PRO A 24 20.16 18.12 18.59
C PRO A 24 20.54 16.70 19.04
N PRO A 25 21.53 16.51 19.93
CA PRO A 25 22.09 15.18 20.23
C PRO A 25 21.08 14.09 20.59
N LYS A 26 20.03 14.44 21.33
CA LYS A 26 18.94 13.50 21.70
C LYS A 26 18.13 13.05 20.50
N VAL A 27 17.88 13.97 19.57
CA VAL A 27 17.15 13.71 18.32
C VAL A 27 18.03 12.92 17.36
N ALA A 28 19.31 13.30 17.22
CA ALA A 28 20.31 12.61 16.40
C ALA A 28 20.40 11.13 16.76
N LYS A 29 20.54 10.82 18.04
CA LYS A 29 20.57 9.42 18.51
C LYS A 29 19.33 8.65 18.12
N LYS A 30 18.14 9.27 18.23
CA LYS A 30 16.88 8.62 17.84
C LYS A 30 16.82 8.41 16.31
N ARG A 31 17.16 9.41 15.53
CA ARG A 31 17.13 9.28 14.06
C ARG A 31 18.14 8.26 13.54
N ARG A 32 19.33 8.17 14.17
CA ARG A 32 20.33 7.17 13.76
C ARG A 32 19.81 5.74 13.83
N ALA A 33 18.94 5.43 14.79
CA ALA A 33 18.33 4.10 14.92
C ALA A 33 17.30 3.77 13.81
N HIS A 34 16.85 4.75 13.05
CA HIS A 34 15.96 4.57 11.90
C HIS A 34 16.70 4.41 10.56
N MET A 35 18.03 4.40 10.57
CA MET A 35 18.86 4.37 9.37
C MET A 35 19.88 3.23 9.47
N VAL A 36 19.89 2.36 8.46
CA VAL A 36 20.84 1.23 8.40
C VAL A 36 21.35 1.07 6.97
N VAL A 37 22.65 0.92 6.81
CA VAL A 37 23.27 0.54 5.53
C VAL A 37 23.33 -0.97 5.45
N ARG A 38 22.73 -1.57 4.40
CA ARG A 38 22.75 -3.00 4.18
C ARG A 38 24.16 -3.50 3.92
N LYS A 39 24.57 -4.50 4.66
CA LYS A 39 25.86 -5.20 4.49
C LYS A 39 25.58 -6.69 4.34
N ASP A 40 26.18 -7.32 3.34
CA ASP A 40 26.06 -8.75 3.16
C ASP A 40 26.77 -9.52 4.28
N GLY A 41 26.19 -10.66 4.67
CA GLY A 41 26.73 -11.50 5.73
C GLY A 41 26.43 -11.08 7.17
N ASP A 42 25.68 -9.98 7.38
CA ASP A 42 25.19 -9.59 8.71
C ASP A 42 23.66 -9.67 8.81
N PRO A 43 23.10 -10.84 9.14
CA PRO A 43 21.64 -11.01 9.27
C PRO A 43 21.05 -10.23 10.44
N GLY A 44 21.88 -9.74 11.36
CA GLY A 44 21.46 -8.96 12.53
C GLY A 44 21.12 -7.51 12.21
N LEU A 45 21.52 -6.98 11.07
CA LEU A 45 21.27 -5.59 10.69
C LEU A 45 19.79 -5.28 10.54
N ALA A 46 18.99 -6.20 10.00
CA ALA A 46 17.53 -6.02 9.90
C ALA A 46 16.87 -5.80 11.27
N GLN A 47 17.44 -6.36 12.33
CA GLN A 47 16.95 -6.22 13.71
C GLN A 47 17.37 -4.90 14.37
N GLN A 48 18.33 -4.19 13.79
CA GLN A 48 18.86 -2.93 14.36
C GLN A 48 18.00 -1.73 13.99
N ILE A 49 17.23 -1.79 12.88
CA ILE A 49 16.40 -0.68 12.47
C ILE A 49 15.19 -0.53 13.40
N GLU A 50 14.99 0.67 13.92
CA GLU A 50 13.75 1.01 14.63
C GLU A 50 12.67 1.32 13.62
N ALA A 51 11.61 0.51 13.60
CA ALA A 51 10.51 0.64 12.68
C ALA A 51 9.22 1.07 13.40
N ASN A 52 8.39 1.84 12.71
CA ASN A 52 7.05 2.25 13.14
C ASN A 52 6.99 2.86 14.56
N THR A 53 7.96 3.69 14.88
CA THR A 53 8.01 4.44 16.15
C THR A 53 7.43 5.85 15.98
N ARG A 54 7.19 6.55 17.09
CA ARG A 54 6.71 7.93 17.04
C ARG A 54 7.71 8.85 16.35
N THR A 55 7.22 9.63 15.40
CA THR A 55 7.97 10.70 14.75
C THR A 55 8.60 11.65 15.76
N VAL A 56 9.77 12.17 15.45
CA VAL A 56 10.41 13.20 16.26
C VAL A 56 9.63 14.52 16.10
N PRO A 57 9.21 15.16 17.20
CA PRO A 57 8.49 16.42 17.11
C PRO A 57 9.26 17.49 16.32
N GLY A 58 8.56 18.19 15.44
CA GLY A 58 9.13 19.23 14.58
C GLY A 58 9.76 18.74 13.27
N ILE A 59 9.86 17.42 13.06
CA ILE A 59 10.34 16.85 11.80
C ILE A 59 9.10 16.43 10.97
N ILE A 60 9.01 16.97 9.76
CA ILE A 60 7.96 16.57 8.81
C ILE A 60 8.43 15.31 8.08
N THR A 61 7.64 14.25 8.18
CA THR A 61 7.87 12.97 7.53
C THR A 61 6.75 12.64 6.56
N GLN A 62 6.92 11.57 5.77
CA GLN A 62 5.95 11.15 4.76
C GLN A 62 4.71 10.45 5.32
N ARG A 63 4.70 10.08 6.58
CA ARG A 63 3.61 9.33 7.20
C ARG A 63 2.26 9.98 7.03
N GLY A 64 1.26 9.17 6.68
CA GLY A 64 -0.15 9.49 6.83
C GLY A 64 -0.63 9.24 8.25
N CYS A 65 -1.76 9.82 8.62
CA CYS A 65 -2.39 9.57 9.92
C CYS A 65 -3.30 8.32 9.88
N CYS A 66 -3.78 7.89 11.05
CA CYS A 66 -4.69 6.75 11.19
C CYS A 66 -5.94 6.88 10.29
N TYR A 67 -6.59 8.05 10.27
CA TYR A 67 -7.73 8.32 9.38
C TYR A 67 -7.38 8.09 7.89
N ALA A 68 -6.21 8.53 7.45
CA ALA A 68 -5.76 8.32 6.07
C ALA A 68 -5.61 6.83 5.74
N GLY A 69 -5.14 6.02 6.67
CA GLY A 69 -5.06 4.57 6.51
C GLY A 69 -6.43 3.90 6.43
N CYS A 70 -7.33 4.25 7.33
CA CYS A 70 -8.68 3.67 7.38
C CYS A 70 -9.52 4.10 6.16
N LYS A 71 -9.88 5.39 6.10
CA LYS A 71 -10.74 5.94 5.03
C LYS A 71 -10.02 5.99 3.69
N GLY A 72 -8.79 6.49 3.67
CA GLY A 72 -8.10 6.75 2.41
C GLY A 72 -7.58 5.47 1.74
N VAL A 73 -7.09 4.50 2.51
CA VAL A 73 -6.47 3.29 1.94
C VAL A 73 -7.44 2.12 1.88
N VAL A 74 -8.02 1.70 3.02
CA VAL A 74 -8.73 0.41 3.08
C VAL A 74 -10.20 0.53 2.66
N ILE A 75 -10.97 1.48 3.21
CA ILE A 75 -12.42 1.53 3.00
C ILE A 75 -12.80 2.36 1.76
N GLY A 76 -12.10 3.46 1.53
CA GLY A 76 -12.44 4.40 0.46
C GLY A 76 -12.47 3.85 -0.97
N PRO A 77 -11.74 2.76 -1.33
CA PRO A 77 -11.82 2.19 -2.67
C PRO A 77 -13.11 1.41 -3.00
N TYR A 78 -13.96 1.06 -2.03
CA TYR A 78 -15.24 0.37 -2.32
C TYR A 78 -16.20 1.33 -3.02
N GLY A 79 -16.49 1.08 -4.30
CA GLY A 79 -17.12 2.06 -5.17
C GLY A 79 -18.63 2.25 -4.97
N ASP A 80 -19.34 1.25 -4.47
CA ASP A 80 -20.79 1.24 -4.25
C ASP A 80 -21.21 1.66 -2.83
N MET A 81 -20.21 2.02 -1.99
CA MET A 81 -20.44 2.52 -0.64
C MET A 81 -20.36 4.05 -0.58
N VAL A 82 -21.20 4.65 0.26
CA VAL A 82 -21.07 6.08 0.61
C VAL A 82 -20.14 6.21 1.81
N HIS A 83 -19.10 7.03 1.68
CA HIS A 83 -18.05 7.20 2.69
C HIS A 83 -18.17 8.57 3.38
N ILE A 84 -18.95 8.65 4.45
CA ILE A 84 -19.16 9.90 5.20
C ILE A 84 -17.98 10.14 6.13
N VAL A 85 -17.34 11.30 5.96
CA VAL A 85 -16.32 11.78 6.89
C VAL A 85 -16.98 12.67 7.93
N HIS A 86 -16.98 12.22 9.17
CA HIS A 86 -17.52 12.98 10.30
C HIS A 86 -16.43 13.89 10.85
N GLY A 87 -16.58 15.18 10.57
CA GLY A 87 -15.59 16.20 10.91
C GLY A 87 -15.66 17.43 10.00
N PRO A 88 -14.71 18.36 10.16
CA PRO A 88 -14.54 19.50 9.27
C PRO A 88 -14.22 19.05 7.83
N VAL A 89 -14.58 19.87 6.85
CA VAL A 89 -14.45 19.56 5.42
C VAL A 89 -13.03 19.18 4.96
N GLY A 90 -12.01 19.73 5.62
CA GLY A 90 -10.62 19.56 5.18
C GLY A 90 -10.17 18.09 5.12
N CYS A 91 -10.46 17.30 6.15
CA CYS A 91 -10.10 15.86 6.14
C CYS A 91 -10.79 15.09 5.01
N SER A 92 -12.05 15.41 4.74
CA SER A 92 -12.80 14.79 3.65
C SER A 92 -12.23 15.17 2.28
N PHE A 93 -12.05 16.46 2.05
CA PHE A 93 -11.58 17.00 0.78
C PHE A 93 -10.19 16.49 0.41
N TYR A 94 -9.21 16.58 1.33
CA TYR A 94 -7.85 16.15 1.05
C TYR A 94 -7.73 14.64 0.87
N ALA A 95 -8.46 13.84 1.66
CA ALA A 95 -8.46 12.39 1.47
C ALA A 95 -9.10 11.97 0.14
N TRP A 96 -10.13 12.68 -0.32
CA TRP A 96 -10.74 12.46 -1.63
C TRP A 96 -9.82 12.91 -2.77
N LEU A 97 -9.23 14.11 -2.68
CA LEU A 97 -8.38 14.70 -3.72
C LEU A 97 -7.10 13.89 -3.96
N THR A 98 -6.49 13.36 -2.91
CA THR A 98 -5.19 12.67 -3.00
C THR A 98 -5.31 11.21 -3.42
N ARG A 99 -6.51 10.62 -3.37
CA ARG A 99 -6.72 9.22 -3.77
C ARG A 99 -7.25 9.15 -5.19
N ARG A 100 -6.66 8.26 -5.98
CA ARG A 100 -6.98 8.06 -7.40
C ARG A 100 -7.34 6.61 -7.69
N ASN A 101 -8.00 5.98 -6.71
CA ASN A 101 -8.53 4.64 -6.89
C ASN A 101 -9.49 4.62 -8.08
N GLN A 102 -9.31 3.65 -8.95
CA GLN A 102 -10.23 3.43 -10.08
C GLN A 102 -11.26 2.37 -9.71
N PHE A 103 -12.44 2.49 -10.27
CA PHE A 103 -13.52 1.56 -10.05
C PHE A 103 -14.38 1.45 -11.29
N ARG A 104 -14.67 0.22 -11.70
CA ARG A 104 -15.61 -0.09 -12.78
C ARG A 104 -16.92 -0.51 -12.15
N ALA A 105 -17.94 0.33 -12.27
CA ALA A 105 -19.28 0.01 -11.81
C ALA A 105 -19.80 -1.29 -12.48
N ARG A 106 -20.41 -2.16 -11.67
CA ARG A 106 -20.89 -3.46 -12.12
C ARG A 106 -22.39 -3.40 -12.46
N GLY A 107 -22.81 -4.06 -13.56
CA GLY A 107 -24.19 -4.10 -14.03
C GLY A 107 -24.69 -2.81 -14.66
N GLU A 108 -25.91 -2.84 -15.22
CA GLU A 108 -26.53 -1.70 -15.94
C GLU A 108 -26.81 -0.49 -15.04
N ALA A 109 -27.12 -0.71 -13.77
CA ALA A 109 -27.39 0.33 -12.77
C ALA A 109 -26.21 0.48 -11.79
N GLY A 110 -24.99 0.21 -12.26
CA GLY A 110 -23.80 0.18 -11.39
C GLY A 110 -23.58 1.48 -10.64
N LYS A 111 -23.54 1.37 -9.31
CA LYS A 111 -23.30 2.49 -8.41
C LYS A 111 -21.79 2.78 -8.34
N ASN A 112 -21.41 4.05 -8.45
CA ASN A 112 -20.03 4.50 -8.23
C ASN A 112 -20.04 5.84 -7.50
N TYR A 113 -19.62 5.82 -6.25
CA TYR A 113 -19.59 7.00 -5.40
C TYR A 113 -18.19 7.55 -5.15
N LEU A 114 -17.14 7.01 -5.80
CA LEU A 114 -15.76 7.47 -5.61
C LEU A 114 -15.51 8.90 -6.08
N SER A 115 -16.34 9.41 -6.99
CA SER A 115 -16.27 10.80 -7.47
C SER A 115 -16.87 11.82 -6.51
N TYR A 116 -17.52 11.38 -5.43
CA TYR A 116 -18.15 12.27 -4.46
C TYR A 116 -17.32 12.43 -3.20
N CYS A 117 -17.34 13.64 -2.64
CA CYS A 117 -16.72 13.97 -1.36
C CYS A 117 -17.81 14.15 -0.30
N PHE A 118 -18.03 13.15 0.54
CA PHE A 118 -19.06 13.18 1.58
C PHE A 118 -18.46 13.66 2.91
N THR A 119 -19.09 14.64 3.53
CA THR A 119 -18.66 15.19 4.82
C THR A 119 -19.87 15.66 5.62
N THR A 120 -19.77 15.61 6.94
CA THR A 120 -20.73 16.29 7.82
C THR A 120 -20.42 17.78 7.94
N ASP A 121 -19.23 18.22 7.49
CA ASP A 121 -18.80 19.62 7.57
C ASP A 121 -19.05 20.25 8.95
N MET A 122 -18.46 19.66 9.99
CA MET A 122 -18.61 20.13 11.36
C MET A 122 -18.05 21.54 11.51
N GLN A 123 -18.84 22.40 12.12
CA GLN A 123 -18.52 23.79 12.44
C GLN A 123 -18.32 23.96 13.96
N ASP A 124 -18.05 25.18 14.40
CA ASP A 124 -17.77 25.49 15.80
C ASP A 124 -18.87 25.00 16.76
N GLU A 125 -20.15 25.17 16.37
CA GLU A 125 -21.29 24.73 17.18
C GLU A 125 -21.29 23.19 17.35
N ASP A 126 -21.00 22.45 16.30
CA ASP A 126 -20.95 20.97 16.34
C ASP A 126 -19.79 20.49 17.23
N ILE A 127 -18.68 21.23 17.25
CA ILE A 127 -17.53 20.90 18.10
C ILE A 127 -17.80 21.19 19.57
N ILE A 128 -18.59 22.25 19.87
CA ILE A 128 -18.93 22.64 21.24
C ILE A 128 -20.06 21.76 21.82
N PHE A 129 -21.08 21.45 21.02
CA PHE A 129 -22.31 20.80 21.49
C PHE A 129 -22.49 19.36 21.05
N GLY A 130 -21.53 18.81 20.28
CA GLY A 130 -21.59 17.47 19.70
C GLY A 130 -22.18 17.43 18.29
N GLY A 131 -21.63 16.57 17.44
CA GLY A 131 -21.96 16.43 16.02
C GLY A 131 -22.91 15.28 15.70
N GLU A 132 -23.35 14.47 16.68
CA GLU A 132 -24.14 13.24 16.45
C GLU A 132 -25.43 13.48 15.68
N LYS A 133 -26.16 14.59 15.95
CA LYS A 133 -27.40 14.95 15.24
C LYS A 133 -27.13 15.21 13.77
N LYS A 134 -26.05 15.93 13.48
CA LYS A 134 -25.62 16.26 12.12
C LYS A 134 -25.18 15.00 11.38
N LEU A 135 -24.48 14.07 12.06
CA LEU A 135 -24.14 12.78 11.52
C LEU A 135 -25.38 11.94 11.17
N ALA A 136 -26.34 11.87 12.09
CA ALA A 136 -27.59 11.14 11.86
C ALA A 136 -28.36 11.69 10.64
N GLN A 137 -28.43 13.03 10.51
CA GLN A 137 -29.03 13.67 9.34
C GLN A 137 -28.27 13.30 8.05
N ALA A 138 -26.94 13.39 8.04
CA ALA A 138 -26.13 13.05 6.88
C ALA A 138 -26.31 11.59 6.42
N ILE A 139 -26.43 10.65 7.37
CA ILE A 139 -26.70 9.24 7.05
C ILE A 139 -28.09 9.08 6.43
N ARG A 140 -29.14 9.71 6.99
CA ARG A 140 -30.50 9.66 6.42
C ARG A 140 -30.57 10.21 5.00
N GLU A 141 -29.96 11.36 4.78
CA GLU A 141 -29.90 12.00 3.46
C GLU A 141 -29.11 11.13 2.45
N ALA A 142 -27.96 10.60 2.84
CA ALA A 142 -27.19 9.71 1.99
C ALA A 142 -27.98 8.44 1.62
N ALA A 143 -28.66 7.84 2.58
CA ALA A 143 -29.51 6.66 2.38
C ALA A 143 -30.67 6.96 1.43
N ALA A 144 -31.36 8.11 1.60
CA ALA A 144 -32.51 8.48 0.79
C ALA A 144 -32.15 8.86 -0.66
N ILE A 145 -31.05 9.61 -0.84
CA ILE A 145 -30.62 10.14 -2.13
C ILE A 145 -29.89 9.08 -2.97
N PHE A 146 -28.89 8.42 -2.38
CA PHE A 146 -27.97 7.54 -3.10
C PHE A 146 -28.35 6.07 -3.04
N ARG A 147 -29.07 5.63 -2.02
CA ARG A 147 -29.44 4.22 -1.80
C ARG A 147 -28.24 3.28 -1.99
N PRO A 148 -27.13 3.51 -1.26
CA PRO A 148 -25.92 2.73 -1.42
C PRO A 148 -26.10 1.30 -0.87
N GLU A 149 -25.16 0.40 -1.19
CA GLU A 149 -25.14 -0.96 -0.62
C GLU A 149 -24.75 -0.95 0.85
N ALA A 150 -23.89 0.00 1.25
CA ALA A 150 -23.54 0.26 2.64
C ALA A 150 -23.05 1.71 2.81
N ILE A 151 -23.05 2.18 4.05
CA ILE A 151 -22.50 3.50 4.42
C ILE A 151 -21.35 3.28 5.38
N SER A 152 -20.21 3.93 5.15
CA SER A 152 -19.12 3.99 6.11
C SER A 152 -19.02 5.38 6.73
N VAL A 153 -18.82 5.43 8.04
CA VAL A 153 -18.65 6.68 8.81
C VAL A 153 -17.25 6.70 9.41
N HIS A 154 -16.49 7.76 9.16
CA HIS A 154 -15.10 7.89 9.58
C HIS A 154 -14.92 9.06 10.54
N ALA A 155 -14.54 8.76 11.79
CA ALA A 155 -14.23 9.80 12.78
C ALA A 155 -12.92 10.52 12.44
N THR A 156 -12.94 11.84 12.54
CA THR A 156 -11.75 12.68 12.48
C THR A 156 -11.28 13.09 13.87
N CYS A 157 -10.14 13.79 13.98
CA CYS A 157 -9.58 14.16 15.29
C CYS A 157 -10.54 14.92 16.21
N PRO A 158 -11.29 15.95 15.74
CA PRO A 158 -12.26 16.65 16.59
C PRO A 158 -13.32 15.73 17.20
N VAL A 159 -13.85 14.80 16.41
CA VAL A 159 -14.90 13.84 16.83
C VAL A 159 -14.48 13.01 18.03
N GLY A 160 -13.26 12.49 18.01
CA GLY A 160 -12.74 11.72 19.15
C GLY A 160 -12.43 12.57 20.38
N LEU A 161 -12.15 13.87 20.21
CA LEU A 161 -11.89 14.78 21.32
C LEU A 161 -13.19 15.22 22.02
N ILE A 162 -14.26 15.46 21.26
CA ILE A 162 -15.56 15.82 21.81
C ILE A 162 -16.35 14.62 22.36
N GLY A 163 -16.00 13.41 21.91
CA GLY A 163 -16.57 12.17 22.41
C GLY A 163 -17.88 11.74 21.76
N ASP A 164 -18.17 12.15 20.52
CA ASP A 164 -19.34 11.69 19.77
C ASP A 164 -19.37 10.15 19.65
N ASP A 165 -20.50 9.54 20.03
CA ASP A 165 -20.69 8.08 19.88
C ASP A 165 -21.19 7.72 18.48
N ILE A 166 -20.27 7.78 17.52
CA ILE A 166 -20.57 7.41 16.13
C ILE A 166 -21.01 5.95 15.97
N GLN A 167 -20.64 5.06 16.91
CA GLN A 167 -21.06 3.66 16.91
C GLN A 167 -22.54 3.51 17.26
N ALA A 168 -23.01 4.28 18.25
CA ALA A 168 -24.43 4.31 18.61
C ALA A 168 -25.27 4.85 17.46
N VAL A 169 -24.87 6.00 16.87
CA VAL A 169 -25.55 6.59 15.71
C VAL A 169 -25.59 5.60 14.54
N ALA A 170 -24.48 4.95 14.23
CA ALA A 170 -24.43 3.98 13.13
C ALA A 170 -25.38 2.79 13.36
N ARG A 171 -25.41 2.23 14.58
CA ARG A 171 -26.33 1.12 14.91
C ARG A 171 -27.80 1.51 14.80
N GLU A 172 -28.16 2.71 15.26
CA GLU A 172 -29.53 3.24 15.18
C GLU A 172 -29.94 3.44 13.72
N LEU A 173 -29.12 4.16 12.95
CA LEU A 173 -29.43 4.51 11.56
C LEU A 173 -29.38 3.30 10.63
N SER A 174 -28.56 2.28 10.93
CA SER A 174 -28.59 1.03 10.18
C SER A 174 -29.95 0.33 10.32
N LYS A 175 -30.54 0.34 11.52
CA LYS A 175 -31.90 -0.22 11.75
C LYS A 175 -33.00 0.65 11.12
N GLU A 176 -32.87 1.97 11.22
CA GLU A 176 -33.85 2.92 10.67
C GLU A 176 -33.91 2.88 9.14
N THR A 177 -32.75 2.87 8.48
CA THR A 177 -32.65 2.95 7.01
C THR A 177 -32.70 1.58 6.33
N GLY A 178 -32.43 0.49 7.05
CA GLY A 178 -32.25 -0.85 6.48
C GLY A 178 -30.94 -1.02 5.71
N ILE A 179 -30.04 -0.01 5.69
CA ILE A 179 -28.75 -0.04 5.02
C ILE A 179 -27.66 -0.28 6.07
N PRO A 180 -26.71 -1.20 5.85
CA PRO A 180 -25.59 -1.39 6.75
C PRO A 180 -24.76 -0.10 6.92
N VAL A 181 -24.57 0.33 8.17
CA VAL A 181 -23.75 1.50 8.51
C VAL A 181 -22.58 1.06 9.37
N MET A 182 -21.37 1.21 8.84
CA MET A 182 -20.11 0.82 9.48
C MET A 182 -19.39 2.06 10.02
N ALA A 183 -19.23 2.19 11.33
CA ALA A 183 -18.53 3.32 11.93
C ALA A 183 -17.09 2.95 12.31
N PHE A 184 -16.15 3.87 12.04
CA PHE A 184 -14.71 3.68 12.24
C PHE A 184 -14.15 4.79 13.14
N ASN A 185 -13.74 4.40 14.35
CA ASN A 185 -13.05 5.29 15.29
C ASN A 185 -11.58 5.40 14.88
N CYS A 186 -11.32 6.10 13.78
CA CYS A 186 -10.01 6.17 13.13
C CYS A 186 -9.36 7.57 13.22
N GLU A 187 -9.59 8.28 14.30
CA GLU A 187 -9.05 9.61 14.55
C GLU A 187 -7.52 9.63 14.33
N GLY A 188 -7.03 10.68 13.70
CA GLY A 188 -5.65 10.73 13.21
C GLY A 188 -4.56 10.48 14.25
N TYR A 189 -4.84 10.72 15.53
CA TYR A 189 -3.90 10.53 16.63
C TYR A 189 -3.90 9.12 17.26
N LYS A 190 -4.76 8.21 16.81
CA LYS A 190 -4.86 6.85 17.40
C LYS A 190 -3.68 5.96 17.09
N GLY A 191 -2.86 6.30 16.12
CA GLY A 191 -1.62 5.60 15.79
C GLY A 191 -0.49 6.57 15.52
N VAL A 192 0.70 6.02 15.28
CA VAL A 192 1.88 6.80 14.86
C VAL A 192 1.97 6.92 13.34
N SER A 193 1.21 6.10 12.62
CA SER A 193 1.15 6.07 11.17
C SER A 193 -0.23 5.63 10.66
N GLN A 194 -0.40 5.61 9.36
CA GLN A 194 -1.61 5.11 8.71
C GLN A 194 -1.88 3.63 8.95
N SER A 195 -0.90 2.86 9.39
CA SER A 195 -1.07 1.43 9.63
C SER A 195 -2.08 1.11 10.74
N ALA A 196 -2.21 1.95 11.76
CA ALA A 196 -3.26 1.81 12.75
C ALA A 196 -4.66 1.88 12.11
N GLY A 197 -4.81 2.75 11.11
CA GLY A 197 -6.06 2.84 10.34
C GLY A 197 -6.36 1.60 9.52
N HIS A 198 -5.34 0.94 8.98
CA HIS A 198 -5.50 -0.34 8.29
C HIS A 198 -6.06 -1.41 9.23
N HIS A 199 -5.52 -1.52 10.45
CA HIS A 199 -6.01 -2.47 11.44
C HIS A 199 -7.45 -2.19 11.86
N ILE A 200 -7.77 -0.93 12.17
CA ILE A 200 -9.15 -0.54 12.55
C ILE A 200 -10.13 -0.89 11.43
N ALA A 201 -9.77 -0.61 10.18
CA ALA A 201 -10.61 -0.93 9.03
C ALA A 201 -10.79 -2.43 8.84
N ASN A 202 -9.70 -3.19 8.84
CA ASN A 202 -9.73 -4.64 8.65
C ASN A 202 -10.48 -5.36 9.77
N ASN A 203 -10.32 -4.95 11.03
CA ASN A 203 -11.08 -5.48 12.15
C ASN A 203 -12.58 -5.25 11.96
N LYS A 204 -12.98 -4.06 11.52
CA LYS A 204 -14.40 -3.75 11.29
C LYS A 204 -14.98 -4.53 10.11
N ILE A 205 -14.23 -4.68 9.01
CA ILE A 205 -14.61 -5.53 7.87
C ILE A 205 -14.83 -6.96 8.35
N PHE A 206 -13.87 -7.49 9.10
CA PHE A 206 -13.91 -8.86 9.60
C PHE A 206 -15.11 -9.13 10.51
N ASP A 207 -15.44 -8.19 11.39
CA ASP A 207 -16.50 -8.31 12.38
C ASP A 207 -17.90 -8.11 11.78
N MET A 208 -18.06 -7.12 10.87
CA MET A 208 -19.38 -6.68 10.43
C MET A 208 -19.80 -7.16 9.04
N ALA A 209 -18.86 -7.46 8.16
CA ALA A 209 -19.20 -7.74 6.76
C ALA A 209 -18.81 -9.16 6.34
N LEU A 210 -17.62 -9.61 6.66
CA LEU A 210 -17.03 -10.83 6.13
C LEU A 210 -17.78 -12.08 6.60
N GLY A 211 -18.30 -12.86 5.63
CA GLY A 211 -19.11 -14.06 5.90
C GLY A 211 -20.59 -13.77 6.18
N THR A 212 -21.09 -12.55 5.91
CA THR A 212 -22.50 -12.21 6.14
C THR A 212 -23.42 -12.53 4.97
N ARG A 213 -22.87 -12.81 3.79
CA ARG A 213 -23.59 -13.23 2.59
C ARG A 213 -22.91 -14.45 2.00
N GLU A 214 -23.68 -15.30 1.30
CA GLU A 214 -23.17 -16.53 0.69
C GLU A 214 -22.92 -16.32 -0.82
N ARG A 215 -21.88 -16.97 -1.32
CA ARG A 215 -21.54 -17.08 -2.74
C ARG A 215 -20.91 -18.42 -3.00
N GLU A 216 -21.26 -19.04 -4.12
CA GLU A 216 -20.51 -20.19 -4.63
C GLU A 216 -19.30 -19.68 -5.42
N ALA A 217 -18.11 -20.13 -5.06
CA ALA A 217 -16.88 -19.83 -5.77
C ALA A 217 -16.33 -21.09 -6.44
N GLY A 218 -15.72 -20.92 -7.60
CA GLY A 218 -15.11 -22.01 -8.35
C GLY A 218 -13.94 -22.68 -7.61
N ARG A 219 -13.52 -23.84 -8.10
CA ARG A 219 -12.37 -24.56 -7.53
C ARG A 219 -11.10 -23.71 -7.51
N PHE A 220 -10.84 -22.97 -8.58
CA PHE A 220 -9.67 -22.10 -8.71
C PHE A 220 -10.08 -20.66 -8.41
N SER A 221 -10.38 -20.38 -7.15
CA SER A 221 -10.85 -19.08 -6.70
C SER A 221 -9.93 -18.47 -5.64
N VAL A 222 -9.70 -17.18 -5.75
CA VAL A 222 -8.77 -16.43 -4.90
C VAL A 222 -9.36 -15.11 -4.44
N ASN A 223 -8.88 -14.61 -3.30
CA ASN A 223 -8.96 -13.19 -2.96
C ASN A 223 -7.60 -12.53 -3.21
N VAL A 224 -7.60 -11.28 -3.64
CA VAL A 224 -6.40 -10.44 -3.72
C VAL A 224 -6.43 -9.44 -2.57
N LEU A 225 -5.49 -9.58 -1.63
CA LEU A 225 -5.44 -8.78 -0.41
C LEU A 225 -4.33 -7.73 -0.49
N GLY A 226 -4.69 -6.46 -0.25
CA GLY A 226 -3.74 -5.35 -0.25
C GLY A 226 -3.53 -4.71 -1.63
N GLU A 227 -4.52 -4.80 -2.51
CA GLU A 227 -4.57 -4.08 -3.78
C GLU A 227 -5.70 -3.05 -3.76
N TYR A 228 -5.39 -1.82 -4.15
CA TYR A 228 -6.29 -0.66 -4.00
C TYR A 228 -6.70 -0.03 -5.32
N ASN A 229 -6.35 -0.64 -6.44
CA ASN A 229 -6.63 -0.20 -7.81
C ASN A 229 -6.21 1.25 -8.09
N ILE A 230 -5.03 1.61 -7.63
CA ILE A 230 -4.44 2.91 -7.94
C ILE A 230 -3.85 2.81 -9.35
N GLY A 231 -4.40 3.58 -10.30
CA GLY A 231 -3.97 3.53 -11.70
C GLY A 231 -4.47 2.33 -12.51
N GLY A 232 -5.31 1.46 -11.93
CA GLY A 232 -5.87 0.31 -12.63
C GLY A 232 -5.12 -1.01 -12.41
N ASP A 233 -4.28 -1.10 -11.38
CA ASP A 233 -3.52 -2.31 -11.06
C ASP A 233 -4.40 -3.55 -10.90
N ALA A 234 -5.55 -3.41 -10.18
CA ALA A 234 -6.47 -4.53 -10.00
C ALA A 234 -7.05 -5.02 -11.33
N TYR A 235 -7.31 -4.14 -12.29
CA TYR A 235 -7.82 -4.55 -13.61
C TYR A 235 -6.84 -5.44 -14.36
N GLU A 236 -5.55 -5.11 -14.30
CA GLU A 236 -4.51 -5.91 -14.95
C GLU A 236 -4.31 -7.26 -14.23
N ILE A 237 -4.33 -7.26 -12.90
CA ILE A 237 -4.23 -8.49 -12.10
C ILE A 237 -5.42 -9.40 -12.39
N GLU A 238 -6.65 -8.87 -12.35
CA GLU A 238 -7.88 -9.61 -12.66
C GLU A 238 -7.83 -10.18 -14.08
N ARG A 239 -7.44 -9.37 -15.08
CA ARG A 239 -7.30 -9.79 -16.47
C ARG A 239 -6.38 -11.01 -16.64
N VAL A 240 -5.21 -10.99 -16.00
CA VAL A 240 -4.24 -12.08 -16.11
C VAL A 240 -4.72 -13.32 -15.37
N LEU A 241 -5.29 -13.18 -14.18
CA LEU A 241 -5.84 -14.31 -13.42
C LEU A 241 -7.02 -14.97 -14.16
N GLU A 242 -7.94 -14.18 -14.73
CA GLU A 242 -9.05 -14.69 -15.56
C GLU A 242 -8.53 -15.45 -16.79
N LYS A 243 -7.49 -14.94 -17.47
CA LYS A 243 -6.83 -15.62 -18.59
C LYS A 243 -6.30 -16.99 -18.19
N CYS A 244 -5.77 -17.08 -16.97
CA CYS A 244 -5.32 -18.35 -16.37
C CYS A 244 -6.49 -19.27 -15.96
N GLY A 245 -7.73 -18.80 -15.96
CA GLY A 245 -8.90 -19.54 -15.47
C GLY A 245 -9.05 -19.53 -13.96
N ILE A 246 -8.52 -18.49 -13.30
CA ILE A 246 -8.61 -18.27 -11.86
C ILE A 246 -9.65 -17.18 -11.61
N GLU A 247 -10.64 -17.50 -10.78
CA GLU A 247 -11.69 -16.58 -10.36
C GLU A 247 -11.19 -15.67 -9.23
N VAL A 248 -11.29 -14.35 -9.37
CA VAL A 248 -11.10 -13.41 -8.29
C VAL A 248 -12.44 -13.18 -7.60
N VAL A 249 -12.57 -13.64 -6.35
CA VAL A 249 -13.81 -13.49 -5.56
C VAL A 249 -13.92 -12.08 -5.01
N ALA A 250 -12.83 -11.57 -4.43
CA ALA A 250 -12.75 -10.21 -3.88
C ALA A 250 -11.33 -9.65 -3.99
N THR A 251 -11.26 -8.34 -4.22
CA THR A 251 -10.02 -7.58 -4.06
C THR A 251 -10.18 -6.65 -2.86
N PHE A 252 -9.27 -6.70 -1.89
CA PHE A 252 -9.28 -5.83 -0.73
C PHE A 252 -8.26 -4.70 -0.95
N SER A 253 -8.75 -3.49 -1.35
CA SER A 253 -10.17 -3.16 -1.54
C SER A 253 -10.43 -2.52 -2.92
N GLY A 254 -9.47 -2.54 -3.82
CA GLY A 254 -9.58 -1.88 -5.13
C GLY A 254 -10.53 -2.58 -6.08
N ASN A 255 -11.29 -1.84 -6.87
CA ASN A 255 -12.28 -2.36 -7.82
C ASN A 255 -13.35 -3.28 -7.20
N SER A 256 -13.62 -3.12 -5.91
CA SER A 256 -14.53 -3.99 -5.14
C SER A 256 -15.82 -3.28 -4.76
N VAL A 257 -16.83 -4.09 -4.51
CA VAL A 257 -18.15 -3.69 -4.00
C VAL A 257 -18.37 -4.29 -2.61
N TYR A 258 -19.37 -3.78 -1.89
CA TYR A 258 -19.72 -4.28 -0.56
C TYR A 258 -20.03 -5.78 -0.54
N GLU A 259 -20.65 -6.31 -1.60
CA GLU A 259 -20.93 -7.74 -1.75
C GLU A 259 -19.66 -8.59 -1.75
N ASP A 260 -18.59 -8.15 -2.42
CA ASP A 260 -17.31 -8.86 -2.45
C ASP A 260 -16.72 -8.99 -1.04
N MET A 261 -16.83 -7.91 -0.25
CA MET A 261 -16.41 -7.92 1.16
C MET A 261 -17.19 -8.97 1.97
N CYS A 262 -18.50 -9.06 1.76
CA CYS A 262 -19.37 -9.99 2.48
C CYS A 262 -19.11 -11.45 2.12
N THR A 263 -18.77 -11.73 0.85
CA THR A 263 -18.66 -13.09 0.30
C THR A 263 -17.24 -13.62 0.17
N ALA A 264 -16.22 -12.84 0.54
CA ALA A 264 -14.81 -13.20 0.39
C ALA A 264 -14.40 -14.50 1.08
N HIS A 265 -15.16 -14.96 2.10
CA HIS A 265 -14.95 -16.24 2.77
C HIS A 265 -15.14 -17.45 1.86
N SER A 266 -15.75 -17.29 0.69
CA SER A 266 -16.00 -18.38 -0.26
C SER A 266 -14.75 -18.77 -1.07
N ALA A 267 -13.73 -17.91 -1.15
CA ALA A 267 -12.49 -18.18 -1.87
C ALA A 267 -11.70 -19.37 -1.29
N ASN A 268 -10.84 -19.95 -2.12
CA ASN A 268 -10.01 -21.08 -1.72
C ASN A 268 -8.58 -20.67 -1.31
N LEU A 269 -8.11 -19.48 -1.67
CA LEU A 269 -6.79 -18.99 -1.32
C LEU A 269 -6.80 -17.45 -1.19
N ASN A 270 -6.10 -16.93 -0.21
CA ASN A 270 -5.82 -15.51 -0.07
C ASN A 270 -4.43 -15.17 -0.63
N LEU A 271 -4.35 -14.29 -1.61
CA LEU A 271 -3.12 -13.75 -2.19
C LEU A 271 -2.78 -12.43 -1.51
N VAL A 272 -1.74 -12.39 -0.68
CA VAL A 272 -1.35 -11.20 0.08
C VAL A 272 -0.29 -10.42 -0.70
N MET A 273 -0.67 -9.23 -1.21
CA MET A 273 0.21 -8.37 -2.00
C MET A 273 0.87 -7.27 -1.14
N CYS A 274 0.14 -6.67 -0.20
CA CYS A 274 0.68 -5.67 0.71
C CYS A 274 0.71 -6.21 2.15
N HIS A 275 1.87 -6.67 2.58
CA HIS A 275 2.02 -7.33 3.89
C HIS A 275 1.53 -6.45 5.04
N ARG A 276 2.02 -5.22 5.09
CA ARG A 276 1.77 -4.32 6.21
C ARG A 276 0.31 -3.96 6.41
N SER A 277 -0.42 -3.81 5.32
CA SER A 277 -1.80 -3.32 5.41
C SER A 277 -2.83 -4.40 5.74
N ILE A 278 -2.53 -5.68 5.52
CA ILE A 278 -3.60 -6.70 5.49
C ILE A 278 -3.23 -8.10 6.01
N ASN A 279 -2.00 -8.35 6.42
CA ASN A 279 -1.61 -9.69 6.93
C ASN A 279 -2.54 -10.20 8.02
N TYR A 280 -2.92 -9.34 8.96
CA TYR A 280 -3.78 -9.75 10.07
C TYR A 280 -5.17 -10.19 9.62
N LEU A 281 -5.71 -9.56 8.57
CA LEU A 281 -6.97 -10.00 7.99
C LEU A 281 -6.83 -11.39 7.37
N ALA A 282 -5.74 -11.66 6.65
CA ALA A 282 -5.48 -12.98 6.07
C ALA A 282 -5.38 -14.06 7.16
N GLU A 283 -4.66 -13.82 8.26
CA GLU A 283 -4.56 -14.72 9.40
C GLU A 283 -5.93 -14.95 10.09
N MET A 284 -6.71 -13.88 10.25
CA MET A 284 -8.06 -13.98 10.81
C MET A 284 -9.00 -14.79 9.92
N MET A 285 -8.93 -14.61 8.59
CA MET A 285 -9.70 -15.38 7.61
C MET A 285 -9.30 -16.85 7.61
N GLU A 286 -8.04 -17.16 7.75
CA GLU A 286 -7.57 -18.53 7.89
C GLU A 286 -8.10 -19.18 9.16
N THR A 287 -8.01 -18.49 10.30
CA THR A 287 -8.51 -18.99 11.58
C THR A 287 -10.02 -19.21 11.56
N LYS A 288 -10.79 -18.26 11.01
CA LYS A 288 -12.26 -18.31 11.04
C LYS A 288 -12.86 -19.23 9.98
N PHE A 289 -12.29 -19.24 8.77
CA PHE A 289 -12.90 -19.90 7.61
C PHE A 289 -12.04 -21.00 6.99
N GLY A 290 -10.79 -21.16 7.46
CA GLY A 290 -9.84 -22.16 6.93
C GLY A 290 -9.26 -21.79 5.57
N ILE A 291 -9.21 -20.52 5.18
CA ILE A 291 -8.66 -20.06 3.90
C ILE A 291 -7.16 -19.80 4.09
N PRO A 292 -6.27 -20.60 3.51
CA PRO A 292 -4.83 -20.34 3.63
C PRO A 292 -4.44 -19.08 2.86
N TRP A 293 -3.24 -18.55 3.16
CA TRP A 293 -2.74 -17.38 2.49
C TRP A 293 -1.29 -17.56 2.04
N MET A 294 -0.96 -16.91 0.93
CA MET A 294 0.42 -16.84 0.41
C MET A 294 0.77 -15.43 0.01
N LYS A 295 2.05 -15.11 0.09
CA LYS A 295 2.57 -13.82 -0.39
C LYS A 295 2.86 -13.88 -1.86
N VAL A 296 2.42 -12.81 -2.56
CA VAL A 296 2.61 -12.61 -3.98
C VAL A 296 3.15 -11.22 -4.27
N ASN A 297 3.87 -11.09 -5.36
CA ASN A 297 4.25 -9.82 -5.93
C ASN A 297 3.76 -9.75 -7.38
N PHE A 298 2.81 -8.87 -7.64
CA PHE A 298 2.29 -8.65 -9.00
C PHE A 298 2.89 -7.41 -9.68
N ILE A 299 3.85 -6.73 -9.06
CA ILE A 299 4.54 -5.58 -9.64
C ILE A 299 5.72 -6.08 -10.48
N GLY A 300 5.60 -5.89 -11.80
CA GLY A 300 6.61 -6.32 -12.76
C GLY A 300 6.36 -7.71 -13.37
N MET A 301 6.88 -7.89 -14.57
CA MET A 301 6.66 -9.07 -15.41
C MET A 301 7.14 -10.36 -14.73
N ARG A 302 8.40 -10.40 -14.28
CA ARG A 302 8.99 -11.61 -13.65
C ARG A 302 8.32 -11.96 -12.35
N SER A 303 8.02 -10.96 -11.53
CA SER A 303 7.34 -11.15 -10.24
C SER A 303 5.92 -11.69 -10.44
N MET A 304 5.20 -11.20 -11.47
CA MET A 304 3.89 -11.72 -11.85
C MET A 304 3.98 -13.20 -12.25
N SER A 305 4.91 -13.58 -13.14
CA SER A 305 5.11 -14.96 -13.58
C SER A 305 5.45 -15.90 -12.40
N GLN A 306 6.34 -15.47 -11.51
CA GLN A 306 6.67 -16.24 -10.30
C GLN A 306 5.45 -16.44 -9.39
N SER A 307 4.65 -15.39 -9.19
CA SER A 307 3.44 -15.46 -8.37
C SER A 307 2.40 -16.40 -8.99
N LEU A 308 2.22 -16.39 -10.30
CA LEU A 308 1.34 -17.32 -11.01
C LEU A 308 1.80 -18.79 -10.85
N ARG A 309 3.11 -19.05 -10.89
CA ARG A 309 3.66 -20.39 -10.64
C ARG A 309 3.45 -20.84 -9.18
N LYS A 310 3.56 -19.94 -8.20
CA LYS A 310 3.20 -20.23 -6.79
C LYS A 310 1.72 -20.63 -6.68
N ILE A 311 0.82 -19.94 -7.37
CA ILE A 311 -0.62 -20.23 -7.39
C ILE A 311 -0.87 -21.60 -8.07
N ALA A 312 -0.22 -21.89 -9.20
CA ALA A 312 -0.30 -23.20 -9.85
C ALA A 312 0.11 -24.34 -8.91
N ARG A 313 1.21 -24.15 -8.19
CA ARG A 313 1.72 -25.11 -7.19
C ARG A 313 0.73 -25.34 -6.06
N TYR A 314 0.02 -24.31 -5.61
CA TYR A 314 -1.00 -24.41 -4.58
C TYR A 314 -2.19 -25.30 -5.00
N PHE A 315 -2.72 -25.09 -6.20
CA PHE A 315 -3.88 -25.82 -6.68
C PHE A 315 -3.57 -27.23 -7.15
N ASP A 316 -2.33 -27.54 -7.44
CA ASP A 316 -1.82 -28.88 -7.87
C ASP A 316 -2.70 -29.52 -8.95
N ASP A 317 -2.96 -28.74 -10.01
CA ASP A 317 -3.77 -29.17 -11.15
C ASP A 317 -2.98 -29.01 -12.45
N ALA A 318 -2.78 -30.13 -13.17
CA ALA A 318 -1.96 -30.15 -14.37
C ALA A 318 -2.54 -29.30 -15.51
N ALA A 319 -3.85 -29.24 -15.65
CA ALA A 319 -4.49 -28.43 -16.70
C ALA A 319 -4.40 -26.94 -16.41
N LEU A 320 -4.57 -26.55 -15.14
CA LEU A 320 -4.36 -25.18 -14.68
C LEU A 320 -2.90 -24.76 -14.86
N THR A 321 -1.96 -25.61 -14.45
CA THR A 321 -0.52 -25.35 -14.62
C THR A 321 -0.13 -25.13 -16.07
N ALA A 322 -0.59 -26.00 -16.98
CA ALA A 322 -0.34 -25.85 -18.41
C ALA A 322 -0.93 -24.55 -18.98
N ARG A 323 -2.13 -24.16 -18.53
CA ARG A 323 -2.76 -22.90 -18.93
C ARG A 323 -1.96 -21.70 -18.42
N ILE A 324 -1.55 -21.71 -17.15
CA ILE A 324 -0.74 -20.64 -16.54
C ILE A 324 0.57 -20.46 -17.31
N GLU A 325 1.32 -21.55 -17.60
CA GLU A 325 2.57 -21.45 -18.36
C GLU A 325 2.35 -20.92 -19.79
N SER A 326 1.24 -21.28 -20.44
CA SER A 326 0.88 -20.73 -21.75
C SER A 326 0.61 -19.23 -21.68
N VAL A 327 -0.11 -18.76 -20.66
CA VAL A 327 -0.39 -17.33 -20.44
C VAL A 327 0.90 -16.57 -20.13
N ILE A 328 1.76 -17.12 -19.28
CA ILE A 328 3.07 -16.53 -18.96
C ILE A 328 3.88 -16.34 -20.24
N SER A 329 4.04 -17.41 -21.05
CA SER A 329 4.81 -17.34 -22.29
C SER A 329 4.30 -16.29 -23.27
N GLU A 330 2.98 -16.18 -23.43
CA GLU A 330 2.35 -15.18 -24.30
C GLU A 330 2.57 -13.75 -23.80
N GLU A 331 2.31 -13.51 -22.50
CA GLU A 331 2.38 -12.18 -21.91
C GLU A 331 3.84 -11.70 -21.76
N GLU A 332 4.79 -12.59 -21.41
CA GLU A 332 6.22 -12.27 -21.38
C GLU A 332 6.73 -11.85 -22.76
N ALA A 333 6.44 -12.63 -23.81
CA ALA A 333 6.89 -12.30 -25.17
C ALA A 333 6.34 -10.95 -25.65
N ARG A 334 5.08 -10.64 -25.31
CA ARG A 334 4.46 -9.34 -25.61
C ARG A 334 5.13 -8.19 -24.86
N ALA A 335 5.37 -8.38 -23.57
CA ALA A 335 5.98 -7.36 -22.72
C ALA A 335 7.45 -7.12 -23.07
N GLU A 336 8.24 -8.18 -23.30
CA GLU A 336 9.65 -8.07 -23.73
C GLU A 336 9.80 -7.30 -25.05
N THR A 337 8.92 -7.57 -26.02
CA THR A 337 8.90 -6.82 -27.28
C THR A 337 8.67 -5.33 -27.04
N ALA A 338 7.73 -4.98 -26.16
CA ALA A 338 7.40 -3.58 -25.87
C ALA A 338 8.46 -2.90 -24.98
N LEU A 339 9.16 -3.64 -24.13
CA LEU A 339 10.22 -3.13 -23.25
C LEU A 339 11.52 -2.85 -24.01
N ALA A 340 11.76 -3.52 -25.15
CA ALA A 340 13.00 -3.40 -25.92
C ALA A 340 13.36 -1.95 -26.30
N ASP A 341 12.37 -1.08 -26.51
CA ASP A 341 12.56 0.32 -26.85
C ASP A 341 13.04 1.18 -25.67
N TYR A 342 12.74 0.76 -24.43
CA TYR A 342 13.03 1.54 -23.22
C TYR A 342 14.26 1.05 -22.47
N MET A 343 14.52 -0.26 -22.48
CA MET A 343 15.61 -0.90 -21.71
C MET A 343 16.98 -0.26 -21.90
N PRO A 344 17.45 0.06 -23.13
CA PRO A 344 18.78 0.66 -23.31
C PRO A 344 18.94 2.02 -22.65
N GLY A 345 17.85 2.77 -22.47
CA GLY A 345 17.89 4.07 -21.81
C GLY A 345 17.67 4.03 -20.30
N LEU A 346 17.28 2.87 -19.76
CA LEU A 346 17.09 2.66 -18.33
C LEU A 346 18.26 1.92 -17.69
N GLU A 347 19.03 1.16 -18.46
CA GLU A 347 20.17 0.40 -17.96
C GLU A 347 21.20 1.28 -17.27
N GLY A 348 21.55 0.92 -16.04
CA GLY A 348 22.49 1.65 -15.19
C GLY A 348 21.97 2.97 -14.61
N LYS A 349 20.69 3.32 -14.82
CA LYS A 349 20.05 4.48 -14.21
C LYS A 349 19.78 4.24 -12.73
N THR A 350 20.01 5.25 -11.92
CA THR A 350 19.90 5.18 -10.46
C THR A 350 18.55 5.69 -9.96
N ALA A 351 18.02 5.05 -8.93
CA ALA A 351 16.74 5.40 -8.34
C ALA A 351 16.78 5.43 -6.81
N MET A 352 15.95 6.27 -6.21
CA MET A 352 15.63 6.22 -4.79
C MET A 352 14.12 6.00 -4.62
N LEU A 353 13.72 5.18 -3.65
CA LEU A 353 12.34 4.84 -3.39
C LEU A 353 11.94 5.30 -1.98
N PHE A 354 10.92 6.15 -1.91
CA PHE A 354 10.33 6.63 -0.66
C PHE A 354 8.82 6.32 -0.66
N VAL A 355 8.47 5.09 -0.33
CA VAL A 355 7.09 4.59 -0.37
C VAL A 355 6.78 3.74 0.86
N GLY A 356 5.50 3.50 1.13
CA GLY A 356 5.10 2.72 2.29
C GLY A 356 5.14 1.21 2.08
N GLY A 357 5.45 0.49 3.15
CA GLY A 357 5.28 -0.94 3.28
C GLY A 357 5.93 -1.79 2.19
N SER A 358 5.29 -2.88 1.86
CA SER A 358 5.77 -3.89 0.91
C SER A 358 6.00 -3.36 -0.52
N ARG A 359 5.34 -2.28 -0.90
CA ARG A 359 5.48 -1.75 -2.28
C ARG A 359 6.88 -1.27 -2.62
N ALA A 360 7.67 -0.84 -1.64
CA ALA A 360 9.04 -0.40 -1.89
C ALA A 360 9.89 -1.52 -2.50
N HIS A 361 9.97 -2.69 -1.87
CA HIS A 361 10.76 -3.80 -2.38
C HIS A 361 10.18 -4.40 -3.66
N HIS A 362 8.85 -4.41 -3.84
CA HIS A 362 8.25 -4.81 -5.10
C HIS A 362 8.71 -3.94 -6.28
N TYR A 363 8.74 -2.62 -6.10
CA TYR A 363 9.27 -1.72 -7.13
C TYR A 363 10.79 -1.81 -7.29
N MET A 364 11.53 -2.13 -6.23
CA MET A 364 12.97 -2.40 -6.36
C MET A 364 13.25 -3.61 -7.26
N HIS A 365 12.43 -4.67 -7.17
CA HIS A 365 12.50 -5.80 -8.10
C HIS A 365 12.24 -5.37 -9.54
N LEU A 366 11.15 -4.62 -9.77
CA LEU A 366 10.82 -4.13 -11.11
C LEU A 366 11.95 -3.25 -11.67
N MET A 367 12.53 -2.35 -10.87
CA MET A 367 13.63 -1.50 -11.33
C MET A 367 14.86 -2.31 -11.74
N ARG A 368 15.22 -3.32 -10.95
CA ARG A 368 16.33 -4.24 -11.32
C ARG A 368 16.03 -5.03 -12.58
N ASP A 369 14.79 -5.48 -12.77
CA ASP A 369 14.35 -6.13 -14.00
C ASP A 369 14.49 -5.23 -15.22
N LEU A 370 14.38 -3.92 -15.04
CA LEU A 370 14.59 -2.88 -16.06
C LEU A 370 16.06 -2.42 -16.19
N GLY A 371 17.00 -3.06 -15.48
CA GLY A 371 18.42 -2.71 -15.51
C GLY A 371 18.77 -1.47 -14.69
N MET A 372 17.85 -0.96 -13.90
CA MET A 372 18.07 0.21 -13.03
C MET A 372 18.68 -0.20 -11.69
N GLU A 373 19.30 0.76 -11.01
CA GLU A 373 19.98 0.57 -9.74
C GLU A 373 19.29 1.34 -8.60
N PRO A 374 18.54 0.65 -7.70
CA PRO A 374 17.98 1.26 -6.51
C PRO A 374 19.07 1.51 -5.46
N LEU A 375 19.29 2.78 -5.08
CA LEU A 375 20.33 3.21 -4.14
C LEU A 375 19.81 3.32 -2.69
N VAL A 376 18.57 3.78 -2.52
CA VAL A 376 17.96 4.05 -1.23
C VAL A 376 16.54 3.53 -1.20
N ALA A 377 16.18 2.88 -0.10
CA ALA A 377 14.81 2.52 0.24
C ALA A 377 14.38 3.26 1.51
N GLY A 378 13.48 4.21 1.37
CA GLY A 378 12.84 4.91 2.47
C GLY A 378 11.40 4.44 2.63
N PHE A 379 10.98 4.22 3.87
CA PHE A 379 9.65 3.73 4.18
C PHE A 379 8.85 4.79 4.91
N GLU A 380 7.58 4.96 4.55
CA GLU A 380 6.67 5.82 5.31
C GLU A 380 6.23 5.15 6.61
N PHE A 381 6.09 3.84 6.56
CA PHE A 381 5.78 2.99 7.70
C PHE A 381 6.12 1.54 7.33
N ALA A 382 6.84 0.89 8.18
CA ALA A 382 7.15 -0.54 8.08
C ALA A 382 7.12 -1.16 9.48
N HIS A 383 7.01 -2.47 9.55
CA HIS A 383 7.17 -3.22 10.78
C HIS A 383 8.47 -4.00 10.77
N ARG A 384 8.89 -4.46 11.93
CA ARG A 384 10.07 -5.32 12.03
C ARG A 384 9.89 -6.63 11.27
N ASP A 385 8.68 -7.19 11.22
CA ASP A 385 8.39 -8.37 10.42
C ASP A 385 8.55 -8.12 8.91
N ASP A 386 8.28 -6.90 8.41
CA ASP A 386 8.56 -6.53 7.03
C ASP A 386 10.07 -6.52 6.73
N TYR A 387 10.90 -6.07 7.67
CA TYR A 387 12.36 -6.08 7.50
C TYR A 387 12.96 -7.47 7.69
N GLU A 388 12.53 -8.21 8.71
CA GLU A 388 13.16 -9.47 9.14
C GLU A 388 12.64 -10.72 8.40
N GLY A 389 11.52 -10.62 7.66
CA GLY A 389 10.92 -11.75 6.96
C GLY A 389 10.43 -12.88 7.86
N ARG A 390 10.06 -12.54 9.08
CA ARG A 390 9.48 -13.50 10.05
C ARG A 390 8.44 -12.81 10.91
N ARG A 391 7.53 -13.57 11.47
CA ARG A 391 6.58 -13.03 12.44
C ARG A 391 7.30 -12.60 13.71
N VAL A 392 7.52 -11.30 13.84
CA VAL A 392 8.20 -10.69 15.01
C VAL A 392 7.16 -10.24 16.04
N ILE A 393 6.02 -9.78 15.55
CA ILE A 393 4.93 -9.24 16.37
C ILE A 393 3.83 -10.29 16.48
N PRO A 394 3.75 -11.04 17.59
CA PRO A 394 2.70 -12.03 17.78
C PRO A 394 1.33 -11.39 18.01
N THR A 395 1.33 -10.11 18.47
CA THR A 395 0.13 -9.33 18.72
C THR A 395 0.39 -7.88 18.35
N ILE A 396 -0.67 -7.15 18.02
CA ILE A 396 -0.64 -5.72 17.74
C ILE A 396 -0.02 -4.89 18.89
N ARG A 397 -0.03 -5.40 20.12
CA ARG A 397 0.39 -4.69 21.34
C ARG A 397 1.87 -4.36 21.43
N VAL A 398 2.71 -4.96 20.64
CA VAL A 398 4.16 -4.74 20.67
C VAL A 398 4.59 -3.49 19.91
N ASP A 399 3.69 -2.96 19.08
CA ASP A 399 3.94 -1.82 18.20
C ASP A 399 3.40 -0.51 18.80
N ALA A 400 3.98 0.62 18.41
CA ALA A 400 3.54 1.95 18.84
C ALA A 400 2.11 2.31 18.38
N ASP A 401 1.66 1.73 17.26
CA ASP A 401 0.29 1.89 16.74
C ASP A 401 -0.74 1.13 17.57
N SER A 402 -0.34 0.06 18.22
CA SER A 402 -1.23 -0.95 18.78
C SER A 402 -1.96 -0.57 20.06
N LYS A 403 -1.55 0.49 20.74
CA LYS A 403 -2.11 0.86 22.06
C LYS A 403 -3.61 1.19 22.04
N ASN A 404 -4.13 1.56 20.88
CA ASN A 404 -5.52 2.01 20.69
C ASN A 404 -6.31 1.11 19.72
N ILE A 405 -5.75 -0.04 19.33
CA ILE A 405 -6.40 -1.00 18.43
C ILE A 405 -6.92 -2.17 19.25
N GLU A 406 -8.16 -2.53 19.04
CA GLU A 406 -8.79 -3.69 19.65
C GLU A 406 -8.31 -4.97 18.97
N GLU A 407 -7.87 -5.94 19.75
CA GLU A 407 -7.59 -7.30 19.27
C GLU A 407 -8.87 -8.10 19.24
N LEU A 408 -9.21 -8.62 18.07
CA LEU A 408 -10.33 -9.54 17.93
C LEU A 408 -9.94 -10.96 18.37
N LYS A 409 -10.79 -11.58 19.19
CA LYS A 409 -10.68 -13.01 19.49
C LYS A 409 -11.35 -13.79 18.37
N VAL A 410 -10.55 -14.39 17.51
CA VAL A 410 -11.03 -15.15 16.36
C VAL A 410 -11.08 -16.63 16.69
N THR A 411 -12.21 -17.26 16.39
CA THR A 411 -12.42 -18.71 16.48
C THR A 411 -12.97 -19.22 15.15
N ALA A 412 -12.81 -20.51 14.89
CA ALA A 412 -13.39 -21.14 13.70
C ALA A 412 -14.92 -20.98 13.69
N ASP A 413 -15.45 -20.57 12.54
CA ASP A 413 -16.89 -20.49 12.31
C ASP A 413 -17.45 -21.91 12.14
N PRO A 414 -18.37 -22.36 12.98
CA PRO A 414 -18.84 -23.76 12.97
C PRO A 414 -19.59 -24.13 11.69
N GLU A 415 -20.17 -23.18 10.98
CA GLU A 415 -20.94 -23.38 9.75
C GLU A 415 -20.11 -23.19 8.48
N ARG A 416 -19.13 -22.28 8.51
CA ARG A 416 -18.37 -21.84 7.33
C ARG A 416 -16.92 -22.27 7.30
N TYR A 417 -16.37 -22.73 8.45
CA TYR A 417 -15.01 -23.24 8.47
C TYR A 417 -14.90 -24.53 7.64
N ARG A 418 -14.02 -24.51 6.66
CA ARG A 418 -13.66 -25.69 5.88
C ARG A 418 -12.17 -25.69 5.52
N PRO A 419 -11.43 -26.76 5.75
CA PRO A 419 -10.07 -26.89 5.26
C PRO A 419 -10.08 -26.84 3.73
N ARG A 420 -9.15 -26.09 3.15
CA ARG A 420 -9.01 -25.95 1.68
C ARG A 420 -8.04 -26.96 1.09
N LEU A 421 -7.18 -27.53 1.91
CA LEU A 421 -6.13 -28.46 1.51
C LEU A 421 -6.14 -29.70 2.42
N ASP A 422 -5.66 -30.80 1.88
CA ASP A 422 -5.23 -31.94 2.67
C ASP A 422 -4.13 -31.52 3.66
N PRO A 423 -4.16 -31.99 4.93
CA PRO A 423 -3.19 -31.57 5.94
C PRO A 423 -1.74 -31.87 5.58
N ALA A 424 -1.46 -33.02 4.94
CA ALA A 424 -0.10 -33.38 4.56
C ALA A 424 0.43 -32.51 3.42
N TYR A 425 -0.44 -32.17 2.46
CA TYR A 425 -0.11 -31.27 1.36
C TYR A 425 0.09 -29.83 1.87
N ARG A 426 -0.74 -29.38 2.79
CA ARG A 426 -0.55 -28.08 3.46
C ARG A 426 0.82 -27.99 4.14
N GLU A 427 1.17 -28.98 4.96
CA GLU A 427 2.47 -29.03 5.64
C GLU A 427 3.65 -29.02 4.65
N GLN A 428 3.49 -29.67 3.50
CA GLN A 428 4.48 -29.63 2.44
C GLN A 428 4.66 -28.21 1.88
N LEU A 429 3.56 -27.50 1.56
CA LEU A 429 3.62 -26.12 1.04
C LEU A 429 4.18 -25.14 2.06
N GLU A 430 3.90 -25.31 3.35
CA GLU A 430 4.49 -24.52 4.44
C GLU A 430 6.00 -24.75 4.54
N ARG A 431 6.48 -25.99 4.43
CA ARG A 431 7.91 -26.32 4.39
C ARG A 431 8.63 -25.76 3.15
N GLU A 432 7.93 -25.67 2.02
CA GLU A 432 8.39 -25.03 0.79
C GLU A 432 8.38 -23.49 0.89
N GLY A 433 7.87 -22.91 1.98
CA GLY A 433 7.75 -21.46 2.17
C GLY A 433 6.65 -20.79 1.31
N LEU A 434 5.72 -21.58 0.76
CA LEU A 434 4.66 -21.07 -0.10
C LEU A 434 3.44 -20.57 0.66
N LEU A 435 3.14 -21.15 1.82
CA LEU A 435 2.00 -20.75 2.67
C LEU A 435 2.47 -20.15 3.99
N SER A 436 1.72 -19.19 4.48
CA SER A 436 1.90 -18.55 5.80
C SER A 436 3.34 -18.05 6.04
N SER A 437 4.08 -17.77 4.96
CA SER A 437 5.47 -17.35 4.99
C SER A 437 5.55 -15.82 4.99
N TYR A 438 6.41 -15.28 5.83
CA TYR A 438 6.79 -13.88 5.83
C TYR A 438 8.05 -13.71 4.98
N GLU A 439 7.94 -12.96 3.88
CA GLU A 439 9.08 -12.58 3.05
C GLU A 439 9.61 -11.23 3.56
N GLY A 440 10.89 -11.17 3.89
CA GLY A 440 11.53 -9.96 4.40
C GLY A 440 11.99 -9.05 3.28
N MET A 441 11.76 -7.76 3.44
CA MET A 441 12.28 -6.75 2.51
C MET A 441 13.81 -6.69 2.51
N TRP A 442 14.42 -7.08 3.61
CA TRP A 442 15.88 -6.96 3.79
C TRP A 442 16.68 -7.76 2.77
N ASP A 443 16.22 -8.96 2.45
CA ASP A 443 16.91 -9.85 1.50
C ASP A 443 16.80 -9.34 0.06
N ASP A 444 15.78 -8.54 -0.23
CA ASP A 444 15.56 -7.93 -1.54
C ASP A 444 16.43 -6.69 -1.79
N MET A 445 17.05 -6.14 -0.74
CA MET A 445 17.93 -4.98 -0.85
C MET A 445 19.34 -5.41 -1.20
N GLY A 446 19.99 -4.74 -2.14
CA GLY A 446 21.40 -4.98 -2.49
C GLY A 446 22.34 -4.55 -1.38
N GLU A 447 23.56 -5.11 -1.38
CA GLU A 447 24.65 -4.60 -0.52
C GLU A 447 24.87 -3.11 -0.79
N GLY A 448 25.08 -2.33 0.26
CA GLY A 448 25.28 -0.89 0.18
C GLY A 448 23.98 -0.07 0.03
N THR A 449 22.79 -0.69 0.00
CA THR A 449 21.53 0.07 0.02
C THR A 449 21.33 0.73 1.38
N LEU A 450 21.07 2.04 1.39
CA LEU A 450 20.65 2.74 2.60
C LEU A 450 19.15 2.54 2.83
N VAL A 451 18.80 2.05 4.00
CA VAL A 451 17.43 1.82 4.46
C VAL A 451 17.07 2.86 5.52
N ILE A 452 15.97 3.58 5.31
CA ILE A 452 15.49 4.63 6.23
C ILE A 452 14.02 4.39 6.56
N ASP A 453 13.70 4.18 7.83
CA ASP A 453 12.32 4.19 8.29
C ASP A 453 11.88 5.62 8.61
N ASP A 454 10.70 6.01 8.12
CA ASP A 454 10.11 7.34 8.34
C ASP A 454 11.00 8.51 7.85
N VAL A 455 11.42 8.46 6.60
CA VAL A 455 12.29 9.47 5.98
C VAL A 455 11.69 10.88 6.04
N SER A 456 12.50 11.88 6.31
CA SER A 456 12.09 13.29 6.35
C SER A 456 12.52 14.06 5.10
N HIS A 457 11.90 15.23 4.86
CA HIS A 457 12.24 16.09 3.73
C HIS A 457 13.70 16.57 3.79
N VAL A 458 14.25 16.83 4.98
CA VAL A 458 15.66 17.24 5.15
C VAL A 458 16.60 16.11 4.74
N GLU A 459 16.28 14.89 5.09
CA GLU A 459 17.04 13.70 4.71
C GLU A 459 16.99 13.47 3.19
N ILE A 460 15.81 13.62 2.58
CA ILE A 460 15.64 13.52 1.12
C ILE A 460 16.50 14.56 0.40
N GLU A 461 16.47 15.82 0.85
CA GLU A 461 17.28 16.90 0.26
C GLU A 461 18.77 16.56 0.30
N LYS A 462 19.27 16.11 1.45
CA LYS A 462 20.67 15.72 1.60
C LYS A 462 21.04 14.52 0.73
N LEU A 463 20.16 13.51 0.63
CA LEU A 463 20.34 12.37 -0.25
C LEU A 463 20.42 12.78 -1.72
N ILE A 464 19.56 13.71 -2.18
CA ILE A 464 19.60 14.23 -3.53
C ILE A 464 20.97 14.85 -3.84
N HIS A 465 21.43 15.73 -2.96
CA HIS A 465 22.72 16.40 -3.15
C HIS A 465 23.93 15.45 -3.12
N ARG A 466 23.86 14.40 -2.32
CA ARG A 466 24.96 13.44 -2.14
C ARG A 466 25.03 12.40 -3.24
N MET A 467 23.88 11.89 -3.68
CA MET A 467 23.82 10.72 -4.55
C MET A 467 23.40 11.05 -5.98
N ASN A 468 22.83 12.24 -6.22
CA ASN A 468 22.38 12.71 -7.53
C ASN A 468 21.64 11.64 -8.35
N PRO A 469 20.50 11.08 -7.86
CA PRO A 469 19.81 10.02 -8.54
C PRO A 469 19.18 10.47 -9.86
N ASP A 470 19.06 9.57 -10.83
CA ASP A 470 18.36 9.86 -12.08
C ASP A 470 16.85 10.05 -11.89
N ILE A 471 16.25 9.38 -10.88
CA ILE A 471 14.84 9.50 -10.54
C ILE A 471 14.59 9.19 -9.06
N ILE A 472 13.58 9.82 -8.48
CA ILE A 472 13.05 9.46 -7.17
C ILE A 472 11.60 9.01 -7.33
N CYS A 473 11.25 7.87 -6.73
CA CYS A 473 9.89 7.38 -6.65
C CYS A 473 9.35 7.60 -5.25
N SER A 474 8.26 8.39 -5.11
CA SER A 474 7.73 8.80 -3.82
C SER A 474 6.22 9.02 -3.86
N GLY A 475 5.66 9.64 -2.83
CA GLY A 475 4.28 10.09 -2.75
C GLY A 475 4.07 11.54 -3.17
N ILE A 476 2.80 11.97 -3.18
CA ILE A 476 2.41 13.35 -3.56
C ILE A 476 3.04 14.41 -2.67
N LYS A 477 3.34 14.09 -1.41
CA LYS A 477 3.88 15.04 -0.44
C LYS A 477 5.28 15.54 -0.81
N ASP A 478 6.07 14.68 -1.45
CA ASP A 478 7.49 14.94 -1.72
C ASP A 478 7.73 15.39 -3.15
N LYS A 479 6.82 15.05 -4.08
CA LYS A 479 6.99 15.30 -5.51
C LYS A 479 7.48 16.72 -5.81
N TYR A 480 6.76 17.73 -5.32
CA TYR A 480 7.09 19.12 -5.62
C TYR A 480 8.39 19.58 -4.96
N VAL A 481 8.75 19.02 -3.82
CA VAL A 481 10.03 19.31 -3.15
C VAL A 481 11.17 18.73 -3.97
N ILE A 482 11.08 17.47 -4.36
CA ILE A 482 12.08 16.74 -5.14
C ILE A 482 12.29 17.41 -6.51
N GLU A 483 11.21 17.72 -7.21
CA GLU A 483 11.25 18.33 -8.53
C GLU A 483 11.88 19.75 -8.52
N LYS A 484 11.78 20.48 -7.40
CA LYS A 484 12.47 21.77 -7.21
C LYS A 484 14.01 21.63 -7.18
N PHE A 485 14.53 20.47 -6.83
CA PHE A 485 15.94 20.15 -6.89
C PHE A 485 16.40 19.66 -8.28
N GLY A 486 15.50 19.65 -9.27
CA GLY A 486 15.81 19.25 -10.64
C GLY A 486 15.85 17.73 -10.86
N VAL A 487 15.34 16.95 -9.92
CA VAL A 487 15.23 15.48 -10.02
C VAL A 487 13.79 15.09 -10.35
N PRO A 488 13.55 14.27 -11.39
CA PRO A 488 12.21 13.78 -11.68
C PRO A 488 11.65 12.95 -10.53
N CYS A 489 10.37 13.16 -10.18
CA CYS A 489 9.72 12.41 -9.11
C CYS A 489 8.48 11.68 -9.61
N LYS A 490 8.55 10.33 -9.63
CA LYS A 490 7.41 9.46 -9.98
C LYS A 490 6.60 9.12 -8.74
N GLN A 491 5.30 9.37 -8.79
CA GLN A 491 4.41 8.97 -7.70
C GLN A 491 4.07 7.48 -7.78
N LEU A 492 4.24 6.75 -6.66
CA LEU A 492 3.91 5.34 -6.53
C LEU A 492 2.74 5.06 -5.57
N HIS A 493 2.27 6.07 -4.81
CA HIS A 493 1.10 5.94 -3.96
C HIS A 493 -0.19 6.38 -4.65
N ASN A 494 -0.09 7.39 -5.48
CA ASN A 494 -1.17 7.92 -6.29
C ASN A 494 -0.57 8.17 -7.66
N TYR A 495 -0.70 7.20 -8.56
CA TYR A 495 -0.18 7.36 -9.91
C TYR A 495 -0.75 8.63 -10.56
N ASP A 496 0.06 9.36 -11.31
CA ASP A 496 -0.32 10.60 -11.98
C ASP A 496 -1.26 10.35 -13.17
N TYR A 497 -2.35 9.61 -12.97
CA TYR A 497 -3.27 9.09 -14.00
C TYR A 497 -2.59 8.22 -15.06
N SER A 498 -1.43 7.69 -14.74
CA SER A 498 -0.73 6.67 -15.51
C SER A 498 -0.82 5.34 -14.78
N GLY A 499 -0.46 4.27 -15.39
CA GLY A 499 -0.63 2.92 -14.92
C GLY A 499 -1.61 2.15 -15.81
N PRO A 500 -1.92 0.90 -15.49
CA PRO A 500 -1.42 0.13 -14.33
C PRO A 500 0.11 -0.01 -14.30
N TYR A 501 0.66 -0.35 -13.12
CA TYR A 501 2.06 -0.76 -12.96
C TYR A 501 2.20 -2.22 -12.48
N ALA A 502 1.09 -2.87 -12.16
CA ALA A 502 1.05 -4.30 -11.92
C ALA A 502 1.07 -5.10 -13.23
N GLY A 503 1.50 -6.34 -13.17
CA GLY A 503 1.46 -7.29 -14.26
C GLY A 503 2.44 -7.01 -15.40
N TYR A 504 2.13 -7.58 -16.53
CA TYR A 504 2.96 -7.49 -17.75
C TYR A 504 2.82 -6.13 -18.43
N GLU A 505 1.59 -5.65 -18.61
CA GLU A 505 1.33 -4.33 -19.16
C GLU A 505 1.85 -3.24 -18.23
N GLY A 506 1.74 -3.46 -16.92
CA GLY A 506 2.24 -2.54 -15.91
C GLY A 506 3.75 -2.35 -15.95
N ALA A 507 4.52 -3.40 -16.21
CA ALA A 507 5.97 -3.30 -16.38
C ALA A 507 6.34 -2.39 -17.57
N VAL A 508 5.63 -2.52 -18.70
CA VAL A 508 5.83 -1.69 -19.90
C VAL A 508 5.45 -0.23 -19.63
N ASN A 509 4.29 0.00 -18.99
CA ASN A 509 3.84 1.34 -18.64
C ASN A 509 4.81 2.05 -17.70
N PHE A 510 5.30 1.34 -16.68
CA PHE A 510 6.29 1.87 -15.74
C PHE A 510 7.60 2.23 -16.45
N ALA A 511 8.13 1.32 -17.26
CA ALA A 511 9.36 1.55 -18.03
C ALA A 511 9.22 2.78 -18.94
N ARG A 512 8.13 2.88 -19.70
CA ARG A 512 7.83 4.04 -20.57
C ARG A 512 7.79 5.34 -19.78
N ASP A 513 7.07 5.37 -18.66
CA ASP A 513 6.89 6.58 -17.87
C ASP A 513 8.21 7.03 -17.23
N VAL A 514 8.97 6.10 -16.65
CA VAL A 514 10.28 6.37 -16.04
C VAL A 514 11.28 6.82 -17.11
N TYR A 515 11.32 6.16 -18.27
CA TYR A 515 12.15 6.56 -19.40
C TYR A 515 11.85 8.01 -19.84
N ALA A 516 10.56 8.32 -20.07
CA ALA A 516 10.13 9.65 -20.50
C ALA A 516 10.48 10.72 -19.46
N MET A 517 10.38 10.41 -18.17
CA MET A 517 10.74 11.34 -17.10
C MET A 517 12.25 11.58 -17.04
N ILE A 518 13.06 10.53 -17.00
CA ILE A 518 14.53 10.66 -16.91
C ILE A 518 15.10 11.42 -18.12
N HIS A 519 14.59 11.14 -19.31
CA HIS A 519 15.09 11.73 -20.56
C HIS A 519 14.42 13.06 -20.95
N SER A 520 13.50 13.58 -20.10
CA SER A 520 12.86 14.86 -20.37
C SER A 520 13.87 16.02 -20.34
N PRO A 521 13.94 16.84 -21.40
CA PRO A 521 14.84 18.01 -21.40
C PRO A 521 14.44 19.07 -20.38
N ALA A 522 13.22 19.00 -19.83
CA ALA A 522 12.73 19.96 -18.83
C ALA A 522 13.62 20.01 -17.58
N TRP A 523 14.19 18.87 -17.17
CA TRP A 523 15.04 18.80 -15.97
C TRP A 523 16.35 19.58 -16.10
N LYS A 524 16.85 19.81 -17.31
CA LYS A 524 18.01 20.66 -17.56
C LYS A 524 17.72 22.15 -17.30
N LEU A 525 16.43 22.52 -17.30
CA LEU A 525 15.97 23.90 -17.11
C LEU A 525 15.50 24.17 -15.67
N THR A 526 15.24 23.10 -14.89
CA THR A 526 14.82 23.23 -13.49
C THR A 526 16.05 23.33 -12.59
N ARG A 527 16.12 24.41 -11.80
CA ARG A 527 17.13 24.58 -10.75
C ARG A 527 16.46 25.08 -9.48
N SER A 528 17.01 24.67 -8.37
CA SER A 528 16.62 25.24 -7.08
C SER A 528 16.85 26.76 -7.10
N PRO A 529 15.87 27.57 -6.66
CA PRO A 529 16.08 29.02 -6.53
C PRO A 529 17.16 29.37 -5.49
N PHE A 530 17.61 28.39 -4.70
CA PHE A 530 18.70 28.52 -3.72
C PHE A 530 20.03 27.97 -4.23
N ASP A 531 20.07 27.45 -5.45
CA ASP A 531 21.30 26.97 -6.06
C ASP A 531 22.11 28.17 -6.59
N THR A 532 23.20 28.46 -5.90
CA THR A 532 24.13 29.55 -6.25
C THR A 532 25.20 29.13 -7.26
N GLY A 533 25.06 27.94 -7.88
CA GLY A 533 25.97 27.48 -8.94
C GLY A 533 25.98 28.38 -10.19
N PRO A 534 26.93 28.22 -11.12
CA PRO A 534 27.05 29.08 -12.28
C PRO A 534 25.76 29.12 -13.09
N THR A 535 25.26 30.32 -13.33
CA THR A 535 24.02 30.61 -14.02
C THR A 535 23.96 29.99 -15.42
N LEU A 536 22.81 29.46 -15.79
CA LEU A 536 22.47 28.83 -17.10
C LEU A 536 22.72 29.70 -18.35
N THR A 537 23.15 30.92 -18.19
CA THR A 537 23.46 31.84 -19.31
C THR A 537 24.71 31.46 -20.09
N ALA A 538 25.52 30.53 -19.60
CA ALA A 538 26.75 30.10 -20.28
C ALA A 538 26.56 28.99 -21.34
N GLY A 539 25.37 28.39 -21.46
CA GLY A 539 25.11 27.25 -22.36
C GLY A 539 24.00 27.47 -23.39
N LEU A 540 23.45 28.68 -23.51
CA LEU A 540 22.44 29.01 -24.51
C LEU A 540 23.00 29.71 -25.75
N ASN A 541 24.31 29.89 -25.82
CA ASN A 541 25.00 30.56 -26.93
C ASN A 541 26.00 29.66 -27.69
N ASP A 542 25.88 28.32 -27.59
CA ASP A 542 26.60 27.38 -28.46
C ASP A 542 25.65 26.49 -29.25
#